data_effd1a632fb9f4dba17c87fcaa7b4289
#
_entry.id   effd1a632fb9f4dba17c87fcaa7b4289
#
_cell.length_a   1.000
_cell.length_b   1.000
_cell.length_c   1.000
_cell.angle_alpha   90.00
_cell.angle_beta   90.00
_cell.angle_gamma   90.00
#
_symmetry.space_group_name_H-M   'P 1'
#
loop_
_entity.id
_entity.type
_entity.pdbx_description
1 polymer ?
#
loop_
_entity_poly.entity_id
_entity_poly.type
_entity_poly.pdbx_seq_one_letter_code
_entity_poly.pdbx_strand_id
1 'polypeptide(L)'
;PGKTSVQVTKSWDDANNQDGKRPDSVIVKLLANGTDTGKTITLSDNSWTGTFTGLDMYNDGQPIEYTVAEESVTGYTSNITGNAASGFTITNSHTPETIDISGSKTWDDEDNKDGKRPNSITIKLMNGESIVDSKTVTAENEWTWGFTDLPKYENRQEIEYTISEEPVTGYTTT
;
A
#
# COMPACT_ATOMS: atom_id res chain seq x y z
N PRO A 1 5.45 -16.60 44.37
CA PRO A 1 5.78 -16.72 42.96
C PRO A 1 5.43 -15.43 42.22
N GLY A 2 6.43 -14.86 41.51
CA GLY A 2 6.26 -13.60 40.80
C GLY A 2 5.45 -13.74 39.54
N LYS A 3 4.68 -12.70 39.26
CA LYS A 3 3.92 -12.60 38.00
C LYS A 3 4.41 -11.40 37.22
N THR A 4 4.27 -11.46 35.91
CA THR A 4 4.65 -10.38 35.00
C THR A 4 3.61 -10.21 33.91
N SER A 5 3.82 -9.20 33.08
CA SER A 5 2.99 -8.97 31.92
C SER A 5 3.88 -8.59 30.72
N VAL A 6 3.35 -8.75 29.52
CA VAL A 6 4.04 -8.39 28.27
C VAL A 6 3.09 -7.53 27.44
N GLN A 7 3.54 -6.30 27.13
CA GLN A 7 2.76 -5.36 26.34
C GLN A 7 3.15 -5.45 24.89
N VAL A 8 2.17 -5.33 24.00
CA VAL A 8 2.37 -5.36 22.55
C VAL A 8 1.68 -4.16 21.94
N THR A 9 2.41 -3.48 21.07
CA THR A 9 1.90 -2.36 20.27
C THR A 9 2.00 -2.71 18.79
N LYS A 10 0.94 -2.43 18.05
CA LYS A 10 0.90 -2.63 16.60
C LYS A 10 1.11 -1.31 15.89
N SER A 11 2.01 -1.31 14.90
CA SER A 11 2.29 -0.16 14.06
C SER A 11 2.10 -0.55 12.60
N TRP A 12 1.64 0.39 11.79
CA TRP A 12 1.39 0.18 10.37
C TRP A 12 2.21 1.15 9.52
N ASP A 13 2.93 0.60 8.55
CA ASP A 13 3.69 1.35 7.56
C ASP A 13 3.11 1.04 6.19
N ASP A 14 2.03 1.72 5.84
CA ASP A 14 1.24 1.41 4.64
C ASP A 14 0.63 2.68 4.03
N ALA A 15 1.33 3.80 4.15
CA ALA A 15 0.85 5.10 3.65
C ALA A 15 -0.56 5.42 4.18
N ASN A 16 -0.75 5.22 5.47
CA ASN A 16 -2.03 5.46 6.15
C ASN A 16 -3.19 4.68 5.51
N ASN A 17 -2.90 3.41 5.20
CA ASN A 17 -3.89 2.50 4.61
C ASN A 17 -4.40 2.97 3.25
N GLN A 18 -3.51 3.56 2.44
CA GLN A 18 -3.88 4.10 1.14
C GLN A 18 -4.61 3.10 0.26
N ASP A 19 -4.15 1.84 0.25
CA ASP A 19 -4.71 0.79 -0.59
C ASP A 19 -5.94 0.11 0.02
N GLY A 20 -6.28 0.43 1.28
CA GLY A 20 -7.40 -0.19 1.95
C GLY A 20 -7.18 -1.66 2.31
N LYS A 21 -5.94 -2.12 2.39
CA LYS A 21 -5.60 -3.52 2.66
C LYS A 21 -5.47 -3.85 4.14
N ARG A 22 -5.37 -2.83 5.00
CA ARG A 22 -5.19 -3.03 6.43
C ARG A 22 -6.39 -3.74 7.02
N PRO A 23 -6.18 -4.86 7.73
CA PRO A 23 -7.29 -5.55 8.40
C PRO A 23 -7.79 -4.76 9.62
N ASP A 24 -8.97 -5.08 10.09
CA ASP A 24 -9.55 -4.44 11.29
C ASP A 24 -8.86 -4.91 12.56
N SER A 25 -8.23 -6.07 12.54
CA SER A 25 -7.57 -6.65 13.69
C SER A 25 -6.45 -7.58 13.29
N VAL A 26 -5.54 -7.83 14.23
CA VAL A 26 -4.48 -8.84 14.10
C VAL A 26 -4.44 -9.69 15.35
N ILE A 27 -3.96 -10.93 15.22
CA ILE A 27 -3.82 -11.86 16.34
C ILE A 27 -2.34 -12.04 16.66
N VAL A 28 -2.00 -11.86 17.94
CA VAL A 28 -0.63 -12.00 18.44
C VAL A 28 -0.57 -13.18 19.39
N LYS A 29 0.43 -14.03 19.21
CA LYS A 29 0.68 -15.21 20.03
C LYS A 29 1.81 -14.93 21.00
N LEU A 30 1.72 -15.51 22.18
CA LEU A 30 2.78 -15.46 23.20
C LEU A 30 3.56 -16.75 23.19
N LEU A 31 4.90 -16.64 23.15
CA LEU A 31 5.81 -17.77 23.26
C LEU A 31 6.60 -17.65 24.57
N ALA A 32 6.84 -18.78 25.20
CA ALA A 32 7.67 -18.90 26.39
C ALA A 32 8.88 -19.75 26.02
N ASN A 33 10.08 -19.19 26.12
CA ASN A 33 11.32 -19.88 25.75
C ASN A 33 11.22 -20.49 24.34
N GLY A 34 10.59 -19.77 23.41
CA GLY A 34 10.44 -20.21 22.03
C GLY A 34 9.29 -21.16 21.75
N THR A 35 8.54 -21.55 22.77
CA THR A 35 7.40 -22.47 22.62
C THR A 35 6.09 -21.71 22.74
N ASP A 36 5.16 -21.99 21.84
CA ASP A 36 3.84 -21.36 21.86
C ASP A 36 3.11 -21.74 23.16
N THR A 37 2.68 -20.74 23.91
CA THR A 37 1.94 -20.93 25.16
C THR A 37 0.46 -21.25 24.92
N GLY A 38 -0.04 -21.06 23.71
CA GLY A 38 -1.47 -21.13 23.40
C GLY A 38 -2.23 -19.87 23.78
N LYS A 39 -1.57 -18.89 24.38
CA LYS A 39 -2.19 -17.61 24.72
C LYS A 39 -2.11 -16.65 23.52
N THR A 40 -3.22 -15.97 23.23
CA THR A 40 -3.29 -14.98 22.15
C THR A 40 -3.99 -13.73 22.65
N ILE A 41 -3.70 -12.62 21.98
CA ILE A 41 -4.48 -11.39 22.12
C ILE A 41 -4.83 -10.90 20.72
N THR A 42 -5.95 -10.21 20.62
CA THR A 42 -6.38 -9.55 19.38
C THR A 42 -6.19 -8.06 19.53
N LEU A 43 -5.44 -7.45 18.60
CA LEU A 43 -5.24 -6.01 18.54
C LEU A 43 -6.13 -5.47 17.43
N SER A 44 -6.82 -4.38 17.70
CA SER A 44 -7.79 -3.83 16.76
C SER A 44 -7.63 -2.32 16.62
N ASP A 45 -8.35 -1.78 15.66
CA ASP A 45 -8.27 -0.37 15.29
C ASP A 45 -8.67 0.62 16.38
N ASN A 46 -9.23 0.12 17.48
CA ASN A 46 -9.53 1.00 18.62
C ASN A 46 -8.27 1.59 19.26
N SER A 47 -7.22 0.81 19.39
CA SER A 47 -5.99 1.26 20.04
C SER A 47 -4.71 0.65 19.50
N TRP A 48 -4.78 -0.52 18.83
CA TRP A 48 -3.63 -1.27 18.35
C TRP A 48 -2.63 -1.62 19.45
N THR A 49 -3.11 -1.77 20.69
CA THR A 49 -2.28 -2.18 21.83
C THR A 49 -2.99 -3.26 22.63
N GLY A 50 -2.22 -4.06 23.32
CA GLY A 50 -2.75 -5.09 24.19
C GLY A 50 -1.66 -5.59 25.14
N THR A 51 -2.07 -6.35 26.14
CA THR A 51 -1.15 -6.84 27.15
C THR A 51 -1.51 -8.28 27.53
N PHE A 52 -0.50 -9.16 27.53
CA PHE A 52 -0.62 -10.47 28.15
C PHE A 52 -0.35 -10.30 29.64
N THR A 53 -1.27 -10.73 30.49
CA THR A 53 -1.17 -10.53 31.94
C THR A 53 -1.14 -11.85 32.71
N GLY A 54 -0.75 -11.79 33.97
CA GLY A 54 -0.76 -12.96 34.85
C GLY A 54 0.22 -14.05 34.46
N LEU A 55 1.36 -13.66 33.86
CA LEU A 55 2.36 -14.59 33.37
C LEU A 55 3.34 -14.97 34.49
N ASP A 56 3.76 -16.21 34.52
CA ASP A 56 4.80 -16.65 35.48
C ASP A 56 6.15 -16.03 35.06
N MET A 57 6.92 -15.57 36.06
CA MET A 57 8.26 -15.06 35.79
C MET A 57 9.30 -16.17 35.69
N TYR A 58 9.05 -17.29 36.32
CA TYR A 58 10.02 -18.38 36.43
C TYR A 58 9.37 -19.74 36.17
N ASN A 59 10.15 -20.63 35.62
CA ASN A 59 9.80 -22.05 35.50
C ASN A 59 10.99 -22.87 35.98
N ASP A 60 10.74 -23.75 36.95
CA ASP A 60 11.78 -24.58 37.58
C ASP A 60 12.99 -23.76 38.05
N GLY A 61 12.72 -22.57 38.63
CA GLY A 61 13.75 -21.70 39.16
C GLY A 61 14.49 -20.88 38.12
N GLN A 62 14.15 -20.99 36.84
CA GLN A 62 14.77 -20.24 35.73
C GLN A 62 13.84 -19.18 35.19
N PRO A 63 14.36 -17.97 34.88
CA PRO A 63 13.55 -16.94 34.26
C PRO A 63 12.97 -17.42 32.92
N ILE A 64 11.73 -17.07 32.66
CA ILE A 64 11.08 -17.40 31.38
C ILE A 64 11.33 -16.21 30.43
N GLU A 65 11.82 -16.49 29.22
CA GLU A 65 11.98 -15.51 28.17
C GLU A 65 10.72 -15.52 27.30
N TYR A 66 9.91 -14.46 27.41
CA TYR A 66 8.72 -14.32 26.60
C TYR A 66 9.02 -13.54 25.31
N THR A 67 8.45 -14.06 24.22
CA THR A 67 8.47 -13.41 22.91
C THR A 67 7.07 -13.45 22.32
N VAL A 68 6.86 -12.73 21.24
CA VAL A 68 5.57 -12.69 20.55
C VAL A 68 5.73 -12.99 19.07
N ALA A 69 4.66 -13.48 18.47
CA ALA A 69 4.57 -13.70 17.03
C ALA A 69 3.19 -13.25 16.57
N GLU A 70 3.12 -12.77 15.35
CA GLU A 70 1.85 -12.32 14.75
C GLU A 70 1.39 -13.37 13.73
N GLU A 71 0.09 -13.64 13.69
CA GLU A 71 -0.46 -14.43 12.60
C GLU A 71 -0.32 -13.62 11.32
N SER A 72 0.05 -14.29 10.22
CA SER A 72 0.33 -13.64 8.93
C SER A 72 -0.81 -12.75 8.47
N VAL A 73 -0.47 -11.55 8.00
CA VAL A 73 -1.41 -10.61 7.41
C VAL A 73 -1.16 -10.53 5.91
N THR A 74 -2.17 -10.89 5.14
CA THR A 74 -2.05 -10.91 3.67
C THR A 74 -1.65 -9.55 3.13
N GLY A 75 -0.61 -9.52 2.31
CA GLY A 75 -0.13 -8.29 1.66
C GLY A 75 0.83 -7.46 2.50
N TYR A 76 1.17 -7.92 3.70
CA TYR A 76 2.07 -7.20 4.60
C TYR A 76 3.27 -8.03 4.99
N THR A 77 4.39 -7.36 5.25
CA THR A 77 5.55 -7.96 5.91
C THR A 77 5.59 -7.44 7.33
N SER A 78 6.09 -8.29 8.26
CA SER A 78 6.06 -8.00 9.68
C SER A 78 7.47 -7.91 10.24
N ASN A 79 7.71 -6.93 11.10
CA ASN A 79 8.95 -6.78 11.84
C ASN A 79 8.65 -6.54 13.32
N ILE A 80 9.29 -7.29 14.20
CA ILE A 80 9.05 -7.22 15.64
C ILE A 80 10.30 -6.68 16.31
N THR A 81 10.12 -5.63 17.13
CA THR A 81 11.19 -5.02 17.91
C THR A 81 10.79 -4.95 19.38
N GLY A 82 11.78 -4.70 20.24
CA GLY A 82 11.53 -4.58 21.67
C GLY A 82 11.84 -5.86 22.43
N ASN A 83 11.33 -5.92 23.64
CA ASN A 83 11.52 -7.08 24.53
C ASN A 83 10.37 -7.16 25.53
N ALA A 84 10.35 -8.26 26.32
CA ALA A 84 9.27 -8.48 27.28
C ALA A 84 9.21 -7.41 28.38
N ALA A 85 10.36 -6.87 28.77
CA ALA A 85 10.42 -5.91 29.87
C ALA A 85 9.90 -4.51 29.46
N SER A 86 10.25 -4.07 28.26
CA SER A 86 9.86 -2.74 27.76
C SER A 86 8.67 -2.75 26.82
N GLY A 87 8.24 -3.94 26.38
CA GLY A 87 7.16 -4.10 25.42
C GLY A 87 7.68 -4.40 24.03
N PHE A 88 6.86 -5.08 23.25
CA PHE A 88 7.14 -5.38 21.84
C PHE A 88 6.36 -4.44 20.94
N THR A 89 6.96 -4.08 19.83
CA THR A 89 6.28 -3.37 18.74
C THR A 89 6.33 -4.24 17.50
N ILE A 90 5.16 -4.50 16.92
CA ILE A 90 5.03 -5.22 15.65
C ILE A 90 4.67 -4.22 14.57
N THR A 91 5.56 -4.03 13.60
CA THR A 91 5.34 -3.12 12.48
C THR A 91 5.04 -3.93 11.24
N ASN A 92 3.86 -3.70 10.65
CA ASN A 92 3.49 -4.32 9.37
C ASN A 92 3.61 -3.29 8.27
N SER A 93 4.28 -3.69 7.19
CA SER A 93 4.57 -2.81 6.07
C SER A 93 3.93 -3.33 4.79
N HIS A 94 3.35 -2.41 4.03
CA HIS A 94 2.80 -2.65 2.71
C HIS A 94 3.14 -1.48 1.81
N THR A 95 3.80 -1.75 0.69
CA THR A 95 4.07 -0.71 -0.30
C THR A 95 2.82 -0.52 -1.16
N PRO A 96 2.30 0.71 -1.27
CA PRO A 96 1.12 0.96 -2.11
C PRO A 96 1.33 0.49 -3.54
N GLU A 97 0.30 -0.13 -4.10
CA GLU A 97 0.34 -0.64 -5.46
C GLU A 97 0.35 0.49 -6.48
N THR A 98 1.10 0.30 -7.56
CA THR A 98 1.16 1.24 -8.67
C THR A 98 0.78 0.56 -9.97
N ILE A 99 0.39 1.36 -10.96
CA ILE A 99 0.09 0.89 -12.30
C ILE A 99 0.73 1.80 -13.34
N ASP A 100 0.83 1.28 -14.56
CA ASP A 100 1.28 2.03 -15.72
C ASP A 100 0.12 2.09 -16.72
N ILE A 101 -0.02 3.23 -17.40
CA ILE A 101 -1.03 3.42 -18.44
C ILE A 101 -0.32 3.93 -19.69
N SER A 102 -0.57 3.29 -20.82
CA SER A 102 0.05 3.70 -22.07
C SER A 102 -0.94 3.58 -23.23
N GLY A 103 -0.59 4.22 -24.33
CA GLY A 103 -1.41 4.18 -25.51
C GLY A 103 -0.73 4.83 -26.69
N SER A 104 -1.50 5.04 -27.74
CA SER A 104 -1.01 5.65 -28.97
C SER A 104 -2.05 6.58 -29.58
N LYS A 105 -1.56 7.48 -30.40
CA LYS A 105 -2.39 8.40 -31.19
C LYS A 105 -2.39 7.91 -32.62
N THR A 106 -3.56 7.79 -33.20
CA THR A 106 -3.70 7.49 -34.63
C THR A 106 -4.38 8.67 -35.35
N TRP A 107 -4.08 8.79 -36.61
CA TRP A 107 -4.59 9.85 -37.46
C TRP A 107 -5.39 9.27 -38.60
N ASP A 108 -6.61 9.75 -38.79
CA ASP A 108 -7.45 9.40 -39.93
C ASP A 108 -7.63 10.67 -40.76
N ASP A 109 -6.66 10.99 -41.61
CA ASP A 109 -6.60 12.22 -42.38
C ASP A 109 -5.94 12.01 -43.76
N GLU A 110 -6.06 10.80 -44.32
CA GLU A 110 -5.49 10.47 -45.62
C GLU A 110 -4.00 10.79 -45.69
N ASP A 111 -3.25 10.36 -44.67
CA ASP A 111 -1.82 10.56 -44.57
C ASP A 111 -1.43 12.03 -44.62
N ASN A 112 -2.22 12.84 -43.88
CA ASN A 112 -1.99 14.29 -43.75
C ASN A 112 -2.08 15.00 -45.09
N LYS A 113 -3.02 14.57 -45.96
CA LYS A 113 -3.18 15.11 -47.30
C LYS A 113 -3.26 16.62 -47.32
N ASP A 114 -4.02 17.21 -46.42
CA ASP A 114 -4.24 18.67 -46.39
C ASP A 114 -3.17 19.42 -45.60
N GLY A 115 -2.22 18.71 -44.99
CA GLY A 115 -1.17 19.35 -44.20
C GLY A 115 -1.65 19.99 -42.91
N LYS A 116 -2.81 19.59 -42.40
CA LYS A 116 -3.40 20.16 -41.18
C LYS A 116 -2.95 19.51 -39.91
N ARG A 117 -2.30 18.32 -40.01
CA ARG A 117 -1.87 17.59 -38.82
C ARG A 117 -0.83 18.42 -38.07
N PRO A 118 -1.02 18.63 -36.76
CA PRO A 118 -0.03 19.37 -35.94
C PRO A 118 1.23 18.53 -35.73
N ASN A 119 2.31 19.20 -35.33
CA ASN A 119 3.57 18.53 -35.03
C ASN A 119 3.51 17.81 -33.69
N SER A 120 2.59 18.17 -32.82
CA SER A 120 2.45 17.56 -31.51
C SER A 120 1.01 17.66 -31.02
N ILE A 121 0.68 16.79 -30.10
CA ILE A 121 -0.58 16.84 -29.35
C ILE A 121 -0.25 16.74 -27.86
N THR A 122 -1.20 17.14 -27.03
CA THR A 122 -1.09 17.00 -25.59
C THR A 122 -2.12 15.97 -25.10
N ILE A 123 -1.64 14.96 -24.42
CA ILE A 123 -2.45 13.93 -23.78
C ILE A 123 -2.48 14.22 -22.29
N LYS A 124 -3.66 14.20 -21.70
CA LYS A 124 -3.87 14.41 -20.27
C LYS A 124 -4.33 13.13 -19.61
N LEU A 125 -3.71 12.80 -18.49
CA LEU A 125 -4.15 11.73 -17.62
C LEU A 125 -5.06 12.33 -16.57
N MET A 126 -6.27 11.80 -16.43
CA MET A 126 -7.30 12.35 -15.57
C MET A 126 -7.69 11.38 -14.47
N ASN A 127 -7.97 11.93 -13.30
CA ASN A 127 -8.67 11.27 -12.23
C ASN A 127 -9.95 12.08 -11.99
N GLY A 128 -11.07 11.60 -12.55
CA GLY A 128 -12.28 12.40 -12.58
C GLY A 128 -12.06 13.67 -13.40
N GLU A 129 -12.29 14.83 -12.81
CA GLU A 129 -12.08 16.12 -13.47
C GLU A 129 -10.69 16.72 -13.21
N SER A 130 -9.88 16.04 -12.40
CA SER A 130 -8.54 16.51 -12.06
C SER A 130 -7.50 16.00 -13.04
N ILE A 131 -6.59 16.87 -13.45
CA ILE A 131 -5.45 16.48 -14.29
C ILE A 131 -4.36 15.95 -13.37
N VAL A 132 -3.99 14.68 -13.59
CA VAL A 132 -2.92 14.03 -12.81
C VAL A 132 -1.56 14.35 -13.43
N ASP A 133 -1.48 14.24 -14.75
CA ASP A 133 -0.24 14.48 -15.50
C ASP A 133 -0.59 14.73 -16.96
N SER A 134 0.37 15.21 -17.73
CA SER A 134 0.19 15.41 -19.16
C SER A 134 1.47 15.10 -19.91
N LYS A 135 1.33 14.72 -21.18
CA LYS A 135 2.44 14.41 -22.07
C LYS A 135 2.24 15.07 -23.41
N THR A 136 3.34 15.56 -23.97
CA THR A 136 3.38 16.03 -25.36
C THR A 136 3.84 14.87 -26.23
N VAL A 137 3.10 14.56 -27.28
CA VAL A 137 3.32 13.41 -28.13
C VAL A 137 3.56 13.88 -29.55
N THR A 138 4.56 13.32 -30.22
CA THR A 138 5.02 13.74 -31.54
C THR A 138 5.27 12.53 -32.44
N ALA A 139 5.48 12.80 -33.74
CA ALA A 139 5.86 11.75 -34.69
C ALA A 139 7.21 11.11 -34.35
N GLU A 140 8.10 11.85 -33.68
CA GLU A 140 9.42 11.33 -33.31
C GLU A 140 9.33 10.16 -32.33
N ASN A 141 8.32 10.16 -31.45
CA ASN A 141 8.07 9.02 -30.56
C ASN A 141 6.95 8.12 -31.07
N GLU A 142 6.74 8.14 -32.40
CA GLU A 142 5.76 7.30 -33.10
C GLU A 142 4.34 7.48 -32.58
N TRP A 143 4.03 8.68 -32.09
CA TRP A 143 2.72 9.02 -31.53
C TRP A 143 2.32 8.13 -30.38
N THR A 144 3.29 7.63 -29.61
CA THR A 144 3.03 6.82 -28.40
C THR A 144 3.25 7.63 -27.14
N TRP A 145 2.58 7.21 -26.08
CA TRP A 145 2.69 7.86 -24.79
C TRP A 145 2.54 6.84 -23.67
N GLY A 146 3.04 7.20 -22.50
CA GLY A 146 2.93 6.37 -21.32
C GLY A 146 3.10 7.17 -20.04
N PHE A 147 2.39 6.73 -19.01
CA PHE A 147 2.51 7.23 -17.65
C PHE A 147 2.85 6.06 -16.77
N THR A 148 3.87 6.19 -15.91
CA THR A 148 4.36 5.09 -15.10
C THR A 148 4.25 5.40 -13.61
N ASP A 149 4.28 4.34 -12.80
CA ASP A 149 4.29 4.45 -11.33
C ASP A 149 3.12 5.26 -10.78
N LEU A 150 1.95 5.09 -11.36
CA LEU A 150 0.73 5.77 -10.91
C LEU A 150 0.15 5.04 -9.71
N PRO A 151 -0.32 5.76 -8.68
CA PRO A 151 -1.04 5.12 -7.59
C PRO A 151 -2.24 4.35 -8.12
N LYS A 152 -2.40 3.09 -7.69
CA LYS A 152 -3.58 2.30 -8.06
C LYS A 152 -4.79 2.69 -7.22
N TYR A 153 -4.54 3.07 -5.96
CA TYR A 153 -5.58 3.40 -4.99
C TYR A 153 -5.38 4.78 -4.40
N GLU A 154 -6.47 5.39 -3.98
CA GLU A 154 -6.49 6.65 -3.26
C GLU A 154 -7.64 6.57 -2.25
N ASN A 155 -7.38 6.91 -0.99
CA ASN A 155 -8.39 6.86 0.06
C ASN A 155 -9.12 5.51 0.10
N ARG A 156 -8.37 4.41 -0.03
CA ARG A 156 -8.87 3.02 0.03
C ARG A 156 -9.75 2.64 -1.15
N GLN A 157 -9.85 3.49 -2.17
CA GLN A 157 -10.63 3.25 -3.37
C GLN A 157 -9.72 3.15 -4.59
N GLU A 158 -10.02 2.19 -5.48
CA GLU A 158 -9.28 2.08 -6.73
C GLU A 158 -9.56 3.31 -7.58
N ILE A 159 -8.49 3.90 -8.11
CA ILE A 159 -8.58 5.08 -8.97
C ILE A 159 -8.96 4.64 -10.38
N GLU A 160 -9.99 5.28 -10.95
CA GLU A 160 -10.38 5.06 -12.33
C GLU A 160 -9.80 6.19 -13.18
N TYR A 161 -8.64 5.90 -13.82
CA TYR A 161 -7.98 6.87 -14.67
C TYR A 161 -8.63 6.95 -16.04
N THR A 162 -8.67 8.14 -16.61
CA THR A 162 -9.12 8.34 -17.99
C THR A 162 -8.10 9.18 -18.73
N ILE A 163 -8.19 9.14 -20.06
CA ILE A 163 -7.30 9.89 -20.96
C ILE A 163 -8.14 10.91 -21.72
N SER A 164 -7.60 12.13 -21.85
CA SER A 164 -8.19 13.11 -22.71
C SER A 164 -7.11 13.79 -23.56
N GLU A 165 -7.49 14.29 -24.69
CA GLU A 165 -6.61 14.99 -25.62
C GLU A 165 -7.04 16.46 -25.69
N GLU A 166 -6.08 17.37 -25.71
CA GLU A 166 -6.42 18.77 -25.99
C GLU A 166 -6.95 18.88 -27.42
N PRO A 167 -8.00 19.68 -27.64
CA PRO A 167 -8.60 19.82 -28.98
C PRO A 167 -7.56 20.13 -30.05
N VAL A 168 -7.70 19.50 -31.21
CA VAL A 168 -6.85 19.73 -32.36
C VAL A 168 -7.71 20.41 -33.42
N THR A 169 -7.30 21.60 -33.83
CA THR A 169 -8.05 22.42 -34.80
C THR A 169 -8.24 21.65 -36.10
N GLY A 170 -9.49 21.54 -36.55
CA GLY A 170 -9.82 20.88 -37.79
C GLY A 170 -10.02 19.37 -37.69
N TYR A 171 -9.92 18.81 -36.50
CA TYR A 171 -10.08 17.37 -36.25
C TYR A 171 -11.14 17.09 -35.21
N THR A 172 -11.76 15.94 -35.33
CA THR A 172 -12.60 15.37 -34.28
C THR A 172 -11.87 14.21 -33.65
N THR A 173 -12.09 13.98 -32.35
CA THR A 173 -11.40 12.93 -31.59
C THR A 173 -12.39 11.90 -31.06
N THR A 174 -12.04 10.63 -31.20
CA THR A 174 -12.80 9.52 -30.61
C THR A 174 -11.90 8.69 -29.71
#